data_8e7d6c54f24abdb5035757d6086621fa
#
_entry.id   8e7d6c54f24abdb5035757d6086621fa
#
_cell.length_a   1.000
_cell.length_b   1.000
_cell.length_c   1.000
_cell.angle_alpha   90.00
_cell.angle_beta   90.00
_cell.angle_gamma   90.00
#
_symmetry.space_group_name_H-M   'P 1'
#
loop_
_entity.id
_entity.type
_entity.pdbx_description
1 polymer ?
#
loop_
_entity_poly.entity_id
_entity_poly.type
_entity_poly.pdbx_seq_one_letter_code
_entity_poly.pdbx_strand_id
1 'polypeptide(L)'
;MSNWFRGPAVAPTRQTASRAPLGRAACVGIMVSAALLMTERSPIAQQPPAAAPVCQPAGAPARGGQAGGGRAAQALAGQGAPAPGGQGGQAQAGRAAGARAGGGGGTPPPIPWAAPPLPDGPITVQSATPAHRNLRLVVTKGLFHPWGMAFLPDGAILVTERPGCLRIVRNGVLDPKLVAGLPPISAQGLSGLMDIALHPRFTENKFVYLTYHKPNPAAAGVPPGPNAPPARLATLARGTWDGTALTNVRELFSADVTTEASRIVFGADGMIYMSLGRSQEGANAPSQDPNNYGGKLLRLRDDGTVPPDNPFVGRAGFKPEIYTMGHRNQLGLAVNPSTGQIWASEQGPNGGDEVNVIQAGKNYGWPVISYGRSYPGPRVSDKPWQEGMEQPVVVWIPSIALSGTTFYTGDKFPGWKNNLFVGGLRQGEVPRTGQLQRIEFNDKWEEVRREPLLRELGQRIRDVRQGPDGYLYVLTEENDAALIRIEPGDAASTR
;
A
#
# COMPACT_ATOMS: atom_id res chain seq x y z
N MET A 1 38.92 47.38 3.21
CA MET A 1 39.89 47.38 2.09
C MET A 1 39.14 46.74 0.95
N SER A 2 38.50 47.56 0.15
CA SER A 2 38.78 47.95 -1.26
C SER A 2 38.53 46.80 -2.22
N ASN A 3 37.41 46.80 -2.94
CA ASN A 3 37.08 47.47 -4.21
C ASN A 3 37.61 46.79 -5.49
N TRP A 4 36.73 46.80 -6.51
CA TRP A 4 36.91 46.75 -7.98
C TRP A 4 36.53 45.40 -8.59
N PHE A 5 35.60 45.28 -9.61
CA PHE A 5 35.32 46.08 -10.80
C PHE A 5 33.86 45.93 -11.28
N ARG A 6 33.32 47.04 -11.84
CA ARG A 6 32.06 47.15 -12.60
C ARG A 6 32.29 47.07 -14.10
N GLY A 7 31.30 46.57 -14.83
CA GLY A 7 30.68 47.06 -16.04
C GLY A 7 31.05 46.34 -17.34
N PRO A 8 30.32 46.54 -18.50
CA PRO A 8 29.13 47.34 -18.70
C PRO A 8 27.93 46.62 -19.40
N ALA A 9 26.81 47.30 -19.40
CA ALA A 9 25.55 46.97 -20.08
C ALA A 9 25.64 47.23 -21.59
N VAL A 10 24.94 46.44 -22.42
CA VAL A 10 24.56 46.76 -23.79
C VAL A 10 23.06 46.58 -23.96
N ALA A 11 22.41 47.63 -24.43
CA ALA A 11 20.98 47.78 -24.65
C ALA A 11 20.56 47.27 -26.07
N PRO A 12 19.24 47.23 -26.36
CA PRO A 12 18.65 46.39 -27.42
C PRO A 12 18.51 47.11 -28.78
N THR A 13 18.53 46.34 -29.84
CA THR A 13 18.15 46.77 -31.19
C THR A 13 16.79 46.23 -31.63
N ARG A 14 15.89 47.13 -31.97
CA ARG A 14 14.64 46.92 -32.72
C ARG A 14 14.93 46.76 -34.22
N GLN A 15 14.21 45.89 -34.90
CA GLN A 15 13.83 46.01 -36.32
C GLN A 15 12.52 45.23 -36.54
N THR A 16 11.45 45.88 -36.74
CA THR A 16 10.69 46.39 -37.87
C THR A 16 10.00 45.30 -38.74
N ALA A 17 8.71 45.47 -38.82
CA ALA A 17 7.72 44.68 -39.53
C ALA A 17 7.82 44.87 -41.07
N SER A 18 7.39 43.86 -41.84
CA SER A 18 6.85 44.09 -43.18
C SER A 18 5.63 43.22 -43.47
N ARG A 19 4.63 43.84 -44.03
CA ARG A 19 3.29 43.35 -44.39
C ARG A 19 3.23 42.91 -45.86
N ALA A 20 2.40 41.86 -46.08
CA ALA A 20 1.43 41.62 -47.16
C ALA A 20 1.95 41.05 -48.49
N PRO A 21 1.08 40.52 -49.43
CA PRO A 21 -0.36 40.41 -49.41
C PRO A 21 -0.98 39.04 -49.83
N LEU A 22 -2.31 39.06 -49.82
CA LEU A 22 -3.30 38.08 -50.24
C LEU A 22 -3.18 37.60 -51.70
N GLY A 23 -3.38 36.27 -51.91
CA GLY A 23 -3.70 35.73 -53.26
C GLY A 23 -4.88 34.75 -53.14
N ARG A 24 -6.02 35.13 -53.76
CA ARG A 24 -7.18 34.25 -53.98
C ARG A 24 -6.88 33.34 -55.18
N ALA A 25 -7.24 32.05 -55.08
CA ALA A 25 -7.48 31.19 -56.21
C ALA A 25 -8.52 30.11 -55.92
N ALA A 26 -9.37 29.98 -56.85
CA ALA A 26 -10.65 29.43 -57.09
C ALA A 26 -10.80 27.88 -56.86
N CYS A 27 -12.06 27.55 -56.58
CA CYS A 27 -12.63 26.19 -56.58
C CYS A 27 -12.58 25.51 -57.95
N VAL A 28 -12.24 24.22 -57.99
CA VAL A 28 -12.73 23.27 -58.97
C VAL A 28 -13.19 22.01 -58.23
N GLY A 29 -14.49 21.76 -58.34
CA GLY A 29 -15.11 20.54 -57.82
C GLY A 29 -14.88 19.35 -58.75
N ILE A 30 -14.59 18.22 -58.21
CA ILE A 30 -14.72 16.90 -58.83
C ILE A 30 -15.61 16.05 -57.95
N MET A 31 -16.84 15.79 -58.46
CA MET A 31 -17.70 14.74 -57.88
C MET A 31 -17.16 13.38 -58.33
N VAL A 32 -16.80 12.54 -57.37
CA VAL A 32 -16.61 11.11 -57.57
C VAL A 32 -17.66 10.37 -56.77
N SER A 33 -18.59 9.74 -57.49
CA SER A 33 -19.58 8.84 -56.91
C SER A 33 -18.90 7.58 -56.39
N ALA A 34 -18.92 7.36 -55.11
CA ALA A 34 -18.50 6.09 -54.49
C ALA A 34 -19.75 5.31 -54.07
N ALA A 35 -19.90 4.13 -54.71
CA ALA A 35 -20.94 3.17 -54.39
C ALA A 35 -20.76 2.62 -52.97
N LEU A 36 -21.80 2.70 -52.14
CA LEU A 36 -21.90 2.09 -50.82
C LEU A 36 -22.01 0.58 -50.95
N LEU A 37 -20.93 -0.13 -50.65
CA LEU A 37 -20.99 -1.56 -50.26
C LEU A 37 -21.26 -1.61 -48.77
N MET A 38 -22.52 -1.85 -48.41
CA MET A 38 -22.91 -2.18 -47.03
C MET A 38 -22.41 -3.61 -46.70
N THR A 39 -21.30 -3.70 -46.02
CA THR A 39 -20.94 -4.94 -45.28
C THR A 39 -21.61 -4.89 -43.94
N GLU A 40 -22.58 -5.76 -43.72
CA GLU A 40 -23.18 -6.03 -42.41
C GLU A 40 -22.08 -6.47 -41.46
N ARG A 41 -21.73 -5.58 -40.50
CA ARG A 41 -20.94 -5.95 -39.34
C ARG A 41 -21.85 -6.65 -38.34
N SER A 42 -21.62 -7.95 -38.14
CA SER A 42 -22.19 -8.68 -37.01
C SER A 42 -21.94 -7.94 -35.71
N PRO A 43 -22.91 -7.83 -34.79
CA PRO A 43 -22.70 -7.18 -33.49
C PRO A 43 -21.67 -8.00 -32.71
N ILE A 44 -20.56 -7.36 -32.38
CA ILE A 44 -19.62 -7.89 -31.38
C ILE A 44 -20.40 -8.00 -30.08
N ALA A 45 -20.62 -9.22 -29.62
CA ALA A 45 -21.25 -9.48 -28.34
C ALA A 45 -20.43 -8.72 -27.26
N GLN A 46 -21.05 -7.70 -26.68
CA GLN A 46 -20.50 -7.04 -25.50
C GLN A 46 -20.39 -8.08 -24.41
N GLN A 47 -19.16 -8.38 -23.98
CA GLN A 47 -18.95 -9.13 -22.76
C GLN A 47 -19.71 -8.43 -21.63
N PRO A 48 -20.49 -9.17 -20.80
CA PRO A 48 -21.16 -8.56 -19.68
C PRO A 48 -20.11 -7.86 -18.80
N PRO A 49 -20.41 -6.66 -18.28
CA PRO A 49 -19.52 -5.96 -17.37
C PRO A 49 -19.15 -6.92 -16.22
N ALA A 50 -17.86 -6.95 -15.88
CA ALA A 50 -17.38 -7.75 -14.76
C ALA A 50 -18.29 -7.51 -13.56
N ALA A 51 -18.80 -8.60 -12.96
CA ALA A 51 -19.73 -8.50 -11.83
C ALA A 51 -19.13 -7.55 -10.79
N ALA A 52 -19.90 -6.55 -10.38
CA ALA A 52 -19.49 -5.61 -9.35
C ALA A 52 -19.02 -6.39 -8.11
N PRO A 53 -17.94 -5.99 -7.44
CA PRO A 53 -17.46 -6.65 -6.25
C PRO A 53 -18.59 -6.69 -5.23
N VAL A 54 -18.88 -7.87 -4.67
CA VAL A 54 -19.94 -8.05 -3.70
C VAL A 54 -19.48 -7.51 -2.36
N CYS A 55 -19.77 -6.26 -2.13
CA CYS A 55 -19.61 -5.65 -0.81
C CYS A 55 -20.67 -6.25 0.13
N GLN A 56 -20.27 -6.80 1.26
CA GLN A 56 -21.22 -7.30 2.23
C GLN A 56 -21.87 -6.11 2.98
N PRO A 57 -23.21 -6.03 3.04
CA PRO A 57 -23.85 -5.04 3.89
C PRO A 57 -23.53 -5.32 5.36
N ALA A 58 -23.38 -4.26 6.17
CA ALA A 58 -23.19 -4.39 7.60
C ALA A 58 -24.29 -5.25 8.22
N GLY A 59 -23.92 -6.29 8.98
CA GLY A 59 -24.86 -7.19 9.65
C GLY A 59 -25.31 -8.41 8.83
N ALA A 60 -24.86 -8.61 7.61
CA ALA A 60 -25.09 -9.88 6.91
C ALA A 60 -24.25 -10.99 7.55
N PRO A 61 -24.82 -12.18 7.87
CA PRO A 61 -24.05 -13.29 8.36
C PRO A 61 -22.99 -13.67 7.32
N ALA A 62 -21.77 -13.92 7.76
CA ALA A 62 -20.67 -14.35 6.89
C ALA A 62 -21.17 -15.57 6.07
N ARG A 63 -21.29 -15.41 4.75
CA ARG A 63 -21.53 -16.55 3.89
C ARG A 63 -20.36 -17.51 4.08
N GLY A 64 -20.65 -18.71 4.56
CA GLY A 64 -19.68 -19.79 4.75
C GLY A 64 -18.89 -19.96 3.47
N GLY A 65 -17.77 -19.24 3.38
CA GLY A 65 -16.84 -19.31 2.27
C GLY A 65 -16.13 -20.64 2.38
N GLN A 66 -16.21 -21.45 1.34
CA GLN A 66 -15.28 -22.54 1.17
C GLN A 66 -13.87 -22.01 1.42
N ALA A 67 -13.15 -22.72 2.29
CA ALA A 67 -11.79 -22.43 2.67
C ALA A 67 -10.87 -22.37 1.44
N GLY A 68 -10.78 -21.22 0.81
CA GLY A 68 -9.76 -20.84 -0.16
C GLY A 68 -8.52 -20.30 0.54
N GLY A 69 -8.19 -20.88 1.69
CA GLY A 69 -6.98 -20.57 2.43
C GLY A 69 -5.83 -21.37 1.84
N GLY A 70 -4.74 -20.70 1.52
CA GLY A 70 -3.45 -21.34 1.33
C GLY A 70 -2.91 -21.49 -0.09
N ARG A 71 -3.60 -21.06 -1.14
CA ARG A 71 -3.06 -21.16 -2.51
C ARG A 71 -2.49 -19.87 -3.12
N ALA A 72 -2.69 -18.72 -2.52
CA ALA A 72 -2.11 -17.47 -3.05
C ALA A 72 -0.58 -17.36 -2.87
N ALA A 73 0.00 -18.13 -1.94
CA ALA A 73 1.46 -18.18 -1.76
C ALA A 73 2.16 -19.19 -2.71
N GLN A 74 1.40 -20.09 -3.35
CA GLN A 74 1.97 -21.12 -4.26
C GLN A 74 1.95 -20.73 -5.73
N ALA A 75 1.28 -19.69 -6.14
CA ALA A 75 1.16 -19.32 -7.56
C ALA A 75 2.39 -18.57 -8.14
N LEU A 76 3.43 -18.33 -7.36
CA LEU A 76 4.67 -17.68 -7.83
C LEU A 76 5.90 -18.60 -7.80
N ALA A 77 5.74 -19.88 -7.47
CA ALA A 77 6.83 -20.85 -7.53
C ALA A 77 6.60 -21.82 -8.71
N GLY A 78 7.11 -21.49 -9.88
CA GLY A 78 7.03 -22.40 -10.99
C GLY A 78 7.59 -21.90 -12.30
N GLN A 79 8.91 -21.88 -12.41
CA GLN A 79 9.65 -22.27 -13.61
C GLN A 79 11.15 -22.32 -13.27
N GLY A 80 11.59 -23.45 -12.76
CA GLY A 80 12.99 -23.84 -12.68
C GLY A 80 13.23 -24.97 -13.68
N ALA A 81 14.24 -24.82 -14.52
CA ALA A 81 14.69 -25.77 -15.51
C ALA A 81 15.19 -27.10 -14.89
N PRO A 82 15.17 -28.23 -15.62
CA PRO A 82 15.56 -29.54 -15.08
C PRO A 82 17.08 -29.68 -15.01
N ALA A 83 17.59 -30.21 -13.91
CA ALA A 83 18.97 -30.67 -13.76
C ALA A 83 19.05 -32.19 -14.02
N PRO A 84 20.18 -32.72 -14.54
CA PRO A 84 20.31 -34.10 -15.00
C PRO A 84 20.56 -35.08 -13.85
N GLY A 85 20.15 -36.31 -14.09
CA GLY A 85 20.10 -37.43 -13.15
C GLY A 85 21.44 -37.94 -12.66
N GLY A 86 21.42 -38.55 -11.49
CA GLY A 86 22.46 -39.39 -10.90
C GLY A 86 21.81 -40.54 -10.15
N GLN A 87 22.13 -41.74 -10.54
CA GLN A 87 21.66 -43.01 -9.98
C GLN A 87 22.39 -43.41 -8.69
N GLY A 88 21.70 -44.17 -7.85
CA GLY A 88 22.31 -45.28 -7.14
C GLY A 88 22.32 -45.21 -5.61
N GLY A 89 21.75 -46.24 -4.99
CA GLY A 89 22.13 -46.64 -3.65
C GLY A 89 20.97 -47.12 -2.74
N GLN A 90 20.54 -48.37 -2.91
CA GLN A 90 19.74 -49.11 -1.90
C GLN A 90 20.62 -49.48 -0.71
N ALA A 91 20.10 -49.36 0.50
CA ALA A 91 20.52 -50.20 1.62
C ALA A 91 19.32 -50.49 2.52
N GLN A 92 19.11 -51.77 2.69
CA GLN A 92 18.13 -52.44 3.55
C GLN A 92 18.59 -52.57 4.99
N ALA A 93 17.58 -52.71 5.85
CA ALA A 93 17.49 -53.57 7.01
C ALA A 93 17.83 -53.03 8.39
N GLY A 94 16.90 -53.31 9.30
CA GLY A 94 17.14 -53.42 10.75
C GLY A 94 15.87 -53.35 11.60
N ARG A 95 15.17 -54.49 11.74
CA ARG A 95 14.09 -54.70 12.72
C ARG A 95 14.64 -54.62 14.17
N ALA A 96 13.91 -53.95 15.03
CA ALA A 96 13.76 -54.38 16.40
C ALA A 96 12.45 -53.85 17.00
N ALA A 97 11.62 -54.78 17.47
CA ALA A 97 10.39 -54.57 18.19
C ALA A 97 10.68 -54.14 19.60
N GLY A 98 9.90 -53.20 20.13
CA GLY A 98 9.87 -52.82 21.52
C GLY A 98 8.59 -52.07 21.83
N ALA A 99 7.53 -52.81 22.13
CA ALA A 99 6.28 -52.27 22.65
C ALA A 99 6.48 -51.56 23.99
N ARG A 100 6.16 -50.30 24.11
CA ARG A 100 5.73 -49.66 25.36
C ARG A 100 4.48 -48.85 25.08
N ALA A 101 3.37 -49.32 25.63
CA ALA A 101 2.15 -48.54 25.80
C ALA A 101 2.41 -47.35 26.71
N GLY A 102 2.02 -46.15 26.29
CA GLY A 102 2.13 -44.94 27.08
C GLY A 102 1.54 -43.76 26.39
N GLY A 103 0.36 -43.34 26.77
CA GLY A 103 -0.17 -42.00 26.67
C GLY A 103 -0.40 -41.45 25.25
N GLY A 104 -1.63 -41.44 24.78
CA GLY A 104 -2.05 -40.75 23.58
C GLY A 104 -1.88 -39.25 23.70
N GLY A 105 -0.67 -38.76 23.44
CA GLY A 105 -0.41 -37.36 23.14
C GLY A 105 -0.76 -37.10 21.68
N GLY A 106 -2.03 -36.93 21.39
CA GLY A 106 -2.45 -36.48 20.07
C GLY A 106 -1.76 -35.16 19.75
N THR A 107 -1.14 -35.06 18.57
CA THR A 107 -0.60 -33.79 18.08
C THR A 107 -1.73 -32.77 18.19
N PRO A 108 -1.53 -31.62 18.87
CA PRO A 108 -2.57 -30.62 18.98
C PRO A 108 -3.01 -30.20 17.57
N PRO A 109 -4.32 -29.93 17.35
CA PRO A 109 -4.80 -29.54 16.05
C PRO A 109 -4.07 -28.27 15.58
N PRO A 110 -3.79 -28.12 14.27
CA PRO A 110 -3.11 -26.95 13.76
C PRO A 110 -3.91 -25.69 14.08
N ILE A 111 -3.21 -24.62 14.46
CA ILE A 111 -3.82 -23.32 14.73
C ILE A 111 -4.51 -22.84 13.45
N PRO A 112 -5.82 -22.53 13.46
CA PRO A 112 -6.51 -22.03 12.28
C PRO A 112 -5.92 -20.71 11.80
N TRP A 113 -5.85 -20.49 10.49
CA TRP A 113 -5.38 -19.23 9.89
C TRP A 113 -6.33 -18.06 10.18
N ALA A 114 -7.63 -18.31 10.20
CA ALA A 114 -8.63 -17.29 10.51
C ALA A 114 -8.45 -16.75 11.93
N ALA A 115 -8.53 -15.44 12.07
CA ALA A 115 -8.49 -14.78 13.36
C ALA A 115 -9.72 -15.19 14.21
N PRO A 116 -9.61 -15.20 15.55
CA PRO A 116 -10.78 -15.37 16.40
C PRO A 116 -11.72 -14.17 16.24
N PRO A 117 -13.04 -14.36 16.39
CA PRO A 117 -13.98 -13.24 16.38
C PRO A 117 -13.66 -12.30 17.55
N LEU A 118 -13.69 -11.00 17.28
CA LEU A 118 -13.57 -10.01 18.34
C LEU A 118 -14.79 -10.05 19.25
N PRO A 119 -14.65 -9.87 20.56
CA PRO A 119 -15.80 -9.81 21.48
C PRO A 119 -16.67 -8.57 21.20
N ASP A 120 -17.90 -8.60 21.70
CA ASP A 120 -18.77 -7.42 21.72
C ASP A 120 -18.41 -6.55 22.94
N GLY A 121 -18.37 -5.24 22.71
CA GLY A 121 -18.02 -4.26 23.74
C GLY A 121 -16.51 -3.98 23.85
N PRO A 122 -16.15 -3.12 24.80
CA PRO A 122 -14.75 -2.73 25.00
C PRO A 122 -13.89 -3.89 25.50
N ILE A 123 -12.66 -3.95 25.01
CA ILE A 123 -11.65 -4.93 25.39
C ILE A 123 -10.55 -4.20 26.18
N THR A 124 -10.06 -4.77 27.25
CA THR A 124 -8.86 -4.27 27.95
C THR A 124 -7.66 -5.12 27.57
N VAL A 125 -6.59 -4.48 27.13
CA VAL A 125 -5.32 -5.14 26.77
C VAL A 125 -4.17 -4.48 27.54
N GLN A 126 -3.04 -5.19 27.63
CA GLN A 126 -1.88 -4.73 28.38
C GLN A 126 -0.92 -3.94 27.48
N SER A 127 -0.21 -2.98 28.08
CA SER A 127 0.94 -2.28 27.52
C SER A 127 2.08 -2.28 28.55
N ALA A 128 3.30 -2.37 28.05
CA ALA A 128 4.49 -2.26 28.89
C ALA A 128 4.82 -0.81 29.26
N THR A 129 4.11 0.18 28.74
CA THR A 129 4.33 1.59 29.06
C THR A 129 3.81 1.89 30.47
N PRO A 130 4.65 2.31 31.43
CA PRO A 130 4.23 2.52 32.81
C PRO A 130 3.06 3.49 33.00
N ALA A 131 2.96 4.53 32.15
CA ALA A 131 1.89 5.50 32.18
C ALA A 131 0.55 4.98 31.61
N HIS A 132 0.58 3.88 30.85
CA HIS A 132 -0.58 3.31 30.16
C HIS A 132 -0.52 1.77 30.20
N ARG A 133 -0.52 1.20 31.39
CA ARG A 133 -0.44 -0.27 31.57
C ARG A 133 -1.65 -0.98 30.98
N ASN A 134 -2.82 -0.34 30.98
CA ASN A 134 -4.04 -0.84 30.39
C ASN A 134 -4.44 0.06 29.22
N LEU A 135 -4.83 -0.55 28.12
CA LEU A 135 -5.45 0.10 26.97
C LEU A 135 -6.89 -0.40 26.87
N ARG A 136 -7.80 0.54 26.61
CA ARG A 136 -9.19 0.23 26.32
C ARG A 136 -9.41 0.29 24.82
N LEU A 137 -9.93 -0.79 24.25
CA LEU A 137 -10.22 -0.92 22.84
C LEU A 137 -11.72 -0.82 22.60
N VAL A 138 -12.13 0.13 21.77
CA VAL A 138 -13.52 0.29 21.35
C VAL A 138 -13.65 -0.26 19.93
N VAL A 139 -14.47 -1.29 19.75
CA VAL A 139 -14.54 -2.08 18.51
C VAL A 139 -15.78 -1.71 17.71
N THR A 140 -15.62 -1.36 16.44
CA THR A 140 -16.68 -1.21 15.44
C THR A 140 -16.54 -2.32 14.40
N LYS A 141 -17.44 -3.29 14.44
CA LYS A 141 -17.45 -4.49 13.58
C LYS A 141 -18.16 -4.27 12.24
N GLY A 142 -18.07 -5.28 11.37
CA GLY A 142 -18.85 -5.38 10.12
C GLY A 142 -18.12 -4.87 8.90
N LEU A 143 -16.80 -4.66 8.98
CA LEU A 143 -15.95 -4.39 7.84
C LEU A 143 -15.50 -5.69 7.15
N PHE A 144 -15.20 -5.61 5.87
CA PHE A 144 -14.74 -6.75 5.06
C PHE A 144 -13.47 -6.38 4.31
N HIS A 145 -12.34 -6.96 4.69
CA HIS A 145 -11.02 -6.66 4.14
C HIS A 145 -10.74 -5.15 4.02
N PRO A 146 -10.90 -4.36 5.10
CA PRO A 146 -10.59 -2.94 5.05
C PRO A 146 -9.10 -2.73 4.77
N TRP A 147 -8.78 -1.61 4.07
CA TRP A 147 -7.42 -1.38 3.63
C TRP A 147 -6.83 -0.06 4.16
N GLY A 148 -7.55 1.03 4.09
CA GLY A 148 -7.15 2.35 4.57
C GLY A 148 -8.31 3.13 5.17
N MET A 149 -8.00 4.15 5.96
CA MET A 149 -8.99 5.03 6.59
C MET A 149 -8.61 6.50 6.47
N ALA A 150 -9.61 7.40 6.49
CA ALA A 150 -9.41 8.85 6.54
C ALA A 150 -10.43 9.50 7.46
N PHE A 151 -10.00 10.44 8.30
CA PHE A 151 -10.85 11.14 9.25
C PHE A 151 -11.39 12.42 8.63
N LEU A 152 -12.71 12.53 8.53
CA LEU A 152 -13.39 13.75 8.15
C LEU A 152 -13.37 14.77 9.30
N PRO A 153 -13.47 16.08 9.01
CA PRO A 153 -13.45 17.13 10.05
C PRO A 153 -14.58 17.03 11.08
N ASP A 154 -15.71 16.39 10.73
CA ASP A 154 -16.84 16.12 11.62
C ASP A 154 -16.63 14.89 12.52
N GLY A 155 -15.44 14.26 12.45
CA GLY A 155 -15.10 13.06 13.21
C GLY A 155 -15.58 11.75 12.59
N ALA A 156 -16.29 11.77 11.46
CA ALA A 156 -16.62 10.57 10.72
C ALA A 156 -15.36 9.98 10.06
N ILE A 157 -15.35 8.68 9.84
CA ILE A 157 -14.20 7.96 9.30
C ILE A 157 -14.61 7.26 8.00
N LEU A 158 -13.98 7.64 6.91
CA LEU A 158 -14.09 6.91 5.65
C LEU A 158 -13.15 5.70 5.69
N VAL A 159 -13.62 4.53 5.28
CA VAL A 159 -12.85 3.29 5.26
C VAL A 159 -12.99 2.63 3.89
N THR A 160 -11.85 2.37 3.24
CA THR A 160 -11.82 1.60 2.00
C THR A 160 -11.83 0.11 2.32
N GLU A 161 -12.63 -0.65 1.58
CA GLU A 161 -12.60 -2.11 1.59
C GLU A 161 -12.04 -2.61 0.25
N ARG A 162 -11.05 -3.50 0.31
CA ARG A 162 -10.30 -4.00 -0.86
C ARG A 162 -11.18 -4.49 -2.02
N PRO A 163 -12.33 -5.16 -1.81
CA PRO A 163 -13.22 -5.56 -2.90
C PRO A 163 -13.78 -4.41 -3.75
N GLY A 164 -13.65 -3.16 -3.30
CA GLY A 164 -14.10 -1.99 -4.04
C GLY A 164 -15.27 -1.25 -3.40
N CYS A 165 -15.34 -1.22 -2.07
CA CYS A 165 -16.38 -0.51 -1.33
C CYS A 165 -15.78 0.62 -0.49
N LEU A 166 -16.49 1.73 -0.40
CA LEU A 166 -16.18 2.80 0.52
C LEU A 166 -17.25 2.84 1.61
N ARG A 167 -16.81 2.73 2.86
CA ARG A 167 -17.66 2.72 4.05
C ARG A 167 -17.46 4.02 4.84
N ILE A 168 -18.42 4.31 5.69
CA ILE A 168 -18.33 5.41 6.64
C ILE A 168 -18.72 4.95 8.04
N VAL A 169 -17.90 5.34 9.03
CA VAL A 169 -18.19 5.13 10.45
C VAL A 169 -18.48 6.50 11.08
N ARG A 170 -19.62 6.64 11.75
CA ARG A 170 -20.03 7.86 12.44
C ARG A 170 -20.24 7.55 13.92
N ASN A 171 -19.60 8.29 14.81
CA ASN A 171 -19.72 8.10 16.26
C ASN A 171 -19.52 6.63 16.71
N GLY A 172 -18.56 5.94 16.09
CA GLY A 172 -18.25 4.53 16.39
C GLY A 172 -19.25 3.52 15.80
N VAL A 173 -20.20 3.94 14.97
CA VAL A 173 -21.19 3.06 14.32
C VAL A 173 -20.93 3.03 12.82
N LEU A 174 -20.82 1.81 12.27
CA LEU A 174 -20.69 1.60 10.83
C LEU A 174 -22.02 1.85 10.13
N ASP A 175 -22.06 2.80 9.19
CA ASP A 175 -23.24 3.04 8.37
C ASP A 175 -23.49 1.80 7.48
N PRO A 176 -24.71 1.23 7.47
CA PRO A 176 -25.04 0.11 6.60
C PRO A 176 -25.00 0.46 5.10
N LYS A 177 -25.17 1.74 4.75
CA LYS A 177 -25.12 2.20 3.36
C LYS A 177 -23.67 2.38 2.90
N LEU A 178 -23.43 1.99 1.65
CA LEU A 178 -22.15 2.26 1.00
C LEU A 178 -22.07 3.73 0.58
N VAL A 179 -20.87 4.28 0.66
CA VAL A 179 -20.57 5.59 0.06
C VAL A 179 -20.48 5.41 -1.45
N ALA A 180 -21.28 6.14 -2.20
CA ALA A 180 -21.33 6.10 -3.66
C ALA A 180 -20.19 6.92 -4.33
N GLY A 181 -20.05 6.75 -5.64
CA GLY A 181 -19.18 7.58 -6.47
C GLY A 181 -17.78 7.01 -6.70
N LEU A 182 -17.51 5.75 -6.32
CA LEU A 182 -16.25 5.10 -6.68
C LEU A 182 -16.14 4.82 -8.19
N PRO A 183 -14.94 4.91 -8.77
CA PRO A 183 -14.69 4.45 -10.13
C PRO A 183 -14.77 2.91 -10.21
N PRO A 184 -14.79 2.31 -11.41
CA PRO A 184 -14.72 0.86 -11.56
C PRO A 184 -13.46 0.28 -10.94
N ILE A 185 -13.61 -0.60 -9.95
CA ILE A 185 -12.51 -1.27 -9.24
C ILE A 185 -12.35 -2.70 -9.75
N SER A 186 -11.12 -3.09 -10.07
CA SER A 186 -10.76 -4.47 -10.43
C SER A 186 -10.04 -5.13 -9.27
N ALA A 187 -10.78 -5.78 -8.39
CA ALA A 187 -10.24 -6.45 -7.21
C ALA A 187 -9.90 -7.92 -7.53
N GLN A 188 -8.68 -8.34 -7.18
CA GLN A 188 -8.24 -9.73 -7.24
C GLN A 188 -7.03 -9.96 -6.33
N GLY A 189 -7.05 -10.99 -5.51
CA GLY A 189 -5.98 -11.31 -4.58
C GLY A 189 -5.75 -10.17 -3.58
N LEU A 190 -4.54 -9.61 -3.57
CA LEU A 190 -4.17 -8.47 -2.71
C LEU A 190 -4.47 -7.10 -3.35
N SER A 191 -4.85 -7.08 -4.63
CA SER A 191 -5.17 -5.87 -5.39
C SER A 191 -6.65 -5.52 -5.31
N GLY A 192 -6.99 -4.24 -5.40
CA GLY A 192 -8.37 -3.76 -5.37
C GLY A 192 -8.43 -2.27 -5.04
N LEU A 193 -9.40 -1.85 -4.24
CA LEU A 193 -9.41 -0.52 -3.62
C LEU A 193 -8.45 -0.52 -2.44
N MET A 194 -7.53 0.43 -2.42
CA MET A 194 -6.44 0.47 -1.45
C MET A 194 -6.55 1.70 -0.54
N ASP A 195 -5.62 2.63 -0.64
CA ASP A 195 -5.52 3.73 0.30
C ASP A 195 -6.48 4.88 0.01
N ILE A 196 -6.71 5.68 1.04
CA ILE A 196 -7.52 6.88 1.02
C ILE A 196 -6.81 7.99 1.81
N ALA A 197 -6.78 9.20 1.25
CA ALA A 197 -6.27 10.38 1.93
C ALA A 197 -7.13 11.60 1.64
N LEU A 198 -7.27 12.49 2.61
CA LEU A 198 -7.85 13.81 2.40
C LEU A 198 -6.76 14.78 1.97
N HIS A 199 -7.13 15.74 1.12
CA HIS A 199 -6.23 16.86 0.81
C HIS A 199 -5.89 17.67 2.08
N PRO A 200 -4.68 18.20 2.26
CA PRO A 200 -4.33 19.02 3.43
C PRO A 200 -5.26 20.21 3.67
N ARG A 201 -5.82 20.78 2.59
CA ARG A 201 -6.84 21.84 2.65
C ARG A 201 -8.25 21.29 2.39
N PHE A 202 -8.58 20.13 2.96
CA PHE A 202 -9.88 19.47 2.73
C PHE A 202 -11.07 20.35 3.14
N THR A 203 -10.96 21.16 4.19
CA THR A 203 -12.02 22.08 4.62
C THR A 203 -12.42 23.08 3.54
N GLU A 204 -11.49 23.41 2.62
CA GLU A 204 -11.71 24.36 1.52
C GLU A 204 -12.22 23.63 0.26
N ASN A 205 -11.54 22.54 -0.13
CA ASN A 205 -11.72 21.92 -1.45
C ASN A 205 -12.49 20.59 -1.45
N LYS A 206 -12.67 19.97 -0.28
CA LYS A 206 -13.35 18.68 -0.09
C LYS A 206 -12.74 17.53 -0.91
N PHE A 207 -11.46 17.61 -1.28
CA PHE A 207 -10.83 16.59 -2.11
C PHE A 207 -10.44 15.35 -1.30
N VAL A 208 -10.83 14.20 -1.86
CA VAL A 208 -10.49 12.85 -1.38
C VAL A 208 -9.70 12.14 -2.47
N TYR A 209 -8.58 11.56 -2.10
CA TYR A 209 -7.71 10.80 -3.01
C TYR A 209 -7.82 9.31 -2.69
N LEU A 210 -7.80 8.50 -3.74
CA LEU A 210 -7.91 7.05 -3.67
C LEU A 210 -6.82 6.40 -4.50
N THR A 211 -6.22 5.33 -4.00
CA THR A 211 -5.44 4.41 -4.82
C THR A 211 -6.23 3.12 -5.03
N TYR A 212 -6.21 2.61 -6.25
CA TYR A 212 -6.95 1.41 -6.60
C TYR A 212 -6.41 0.77 -7.88
N HIS A 213 -6.92 -0.40 -8.20
CA HIS A 213 -6.68 -1.04 -9.48
C HIS A 213 -7.92 -0.89 -10.37
N LYS A 214 -7.70 -0.40 -11.59
CA LYS A 214 -8.71 -0.44 -12.65
C LYS A 214 -8.43 -1.57 -13.64
N PRO A 215 -9.46 -2.08 -14.36
CA PRO A 215 -9.24 -2.97 -15.49
C PRO A 215 -8.30 -2.32 -16.53
N ASN A 216 -7.41 -3.10 -17.12
CA ASN A 216 -6.59 -2.65 -18.24
C ASN A 216 -7.22 -3.09 -19.56
N PRO A 217 -7.76 -2.17 -20.38
CA PRO A 217 -8.35 -2.53 -21.68
C PRO A 217 -7.36 -3.20 -22.63
N ALA A 218 -6.06 -2.83 -22.55
CA ALA A 218 -5.02 -3.43 -23.37
C ALA A 218 -4.76 -4.92 -23.08
N ALA A 219 -5.18 -5.41 -21.91
CA ALA A 219 -5.07 -6.81 -21.52
C ALA A 219 -6.30 -7.65 -21.91
N ALA A 220 -7.36 -7.02 -22.42
CA ALA A 220 -8.59 -7.72 -22.78
C ALA A 220 -8.34 -8.71 -23.92
N GLY A 221 -8.64 -10.00 -23.67
CA GLY A 221 -8.42 -11.08 -24.63
C GLY A 221 -6.95 -11.50 -24.84
N VAL A 222 -6.01 -10.89 -24.12
CA VAL A 222 -4.59 -11.26 -24.19
C VAL A 222 -4.30 -12.36 -23.17
N PRO A 223 -3.82 -13.54 -23.58
CA PRO A 223 -3.42 -14.60 -22.66
C PRO A 223 -2.27 -14.12 -21.74
N PRO A 224 -2.25 -14.56 -20.47
CA PRO A 224 -1.12 -14.24 -19.57
C PRO A 224 0.20 -14.76 -20.15
N GLY A 225 1.24 -13.92 -20.09
CA GLY A 225 2.57 -14.26 -20.59
C GLY A 225 3.62 -13.23 -20.18
N PRO A 226 4.91 -13.50 -20.41
CA PRO A 226 6.00 -12.61 -20.01
C PRO A 226 5.91 -11.20 -20.58
N ASN A 227 5.35 -11.06 -21.78
CA ASN A 227 5.19 -9.80 -22.50
C ASN A 227 3.74 -9.31 -22.54
N ALA A 228 2.81 -9.98 -21.82
CA ALA A 228 1.44 -9.54 -21.74
C ALA A 228 1.33 -8.24 -20.91
N PRO A 229 0.47 -7.29 -21.33
CA PRO A 229 0.21 -6.11 -20.51
C PRO A 229 -0.39 -6.53 -19.16
N PRO A 230 -0.15 -5.78 -18.07
CA PRO A 230 -0.73 -6.10 -16.77
C PRO A 230 -2.26 -6.08 -16.87
N ALA A 231 -2.92 -7.09 -16.30
CA ALA A 231 -4.38 -7.21 -16.36
C ALA A 231 -5.10 -6.02 -15.68
N ARG A 232 -4.42 -5.34 -14.78
CA ARG A 232 -4.92 -4.22 -13.99
C ARG A 232 -3.84 -3.17 -13.85
N LEU A 233 -4.28 -1.90 -13.78
CA LEU A 233 -3.40 -0.73 -13.63
C LEU A 233 -3.58 -0.12 -12.24
N ALA A 234 -2.46 0.09 -11.54
CA ALA A 234 -2.46 0.86 -10.30
C ALA A 234 -2.74 2.34 -10.60
N THR A 235 -3.77 2.89 -9.98
CA THR A 235 -4.33 4.20 -10.35
C THR A 235 -4.48 5.07 -9.12
N LEU A 236 -4.17 6.36 -9.26
CA LEU A 236 -4.49 7.44 -8.34
C LEU A 236 -5.67 8.22 -8.91
N ALA A 237 -6.72 8.40 -8.12
CA ALA A 237 -7.84 9.27 -8.47
C ALA A 237 -8.14 10.27 -7.37
N ARG A 238 -8.84 11.35 -7.73
CA ARG A 238 -9.37 12.38 -6.83
C ARG A 238 -10.84 12.57 -7.06
N GLY A 239 -11.64 12.57 -5.99
CA GLY A 239 -13.04 12.97 -6.00
C GLY A 239 -13.29 14.15 -5.08
N THR A 240 -14.47 14.73 -5.16
CA THR A 240 -14.97 15.76 -4.24
C THR A 240 -15.98 15.12 -3.29
N TRP A 241 -15.80 15.26 -2.00
CA TRP A 241 -16.73 14.82 -0.98
C TRP A 241 -17.89 15.80 -0.85
N ASP A 242 -19.14 15.38 -1.10
CA ASP A 242 -20.35 16.22 -0.98
C ASP A 242 -21.06 16.12 0.38
N GLY A 243 -20.52 15.31 1.31
CA GLY A 243 -21.12 14.99 2.62
C GLY A 243 -21.72 13.58 2.69
N THR A 244 -22.01 12.96 1.55
CA THR A 244 -22.64 11.64 1.43
C THR A 244 -21.98 10.71 0.42
N ALA A 245 -21.39 11.27 -0.64
CA ALA A 245 -20.81 10.54 -1.76
C ALA A 245 -19.55 11.23 -2.28
N LEU A 246 -18.81 10.50 -3.12
CA LEU A 246 -17.75 11.09 -3.95
C LEU A 246 -18.36 11.53 -5.28
N THR A 247 -18.13 12.77 -5.65
CA THR A 247 -18.55 13.37 -6.91
C THR A 247 -17.33 13.83 -7.71
N ASN A 248 -17.49 14.10 -9.00
CA ASN A 248 -16.42 14.61 -9.88
C ASN A 248 -15.13 13.78 -9.79
N VAL A 249 -15.27 12.46 -9.67
CA VAL A 249 -14.12 11.57 -9.57
C VAL A 249 -13.37 11.53 -10.90
N ARG A 250 -12.08 11.82 -10.84
CA ARG A 250 -11.20 11.79 -12.01
C ARG A 250 -9.89 11.08 -11.71
N GLU A 251 -9.38 10.35 -12.67
CA GLU A 251 -8.05 9.79 -12.63
C GLU A 251 -7.00 10.89 -12.76
N LEU A 252 -5.97 10.82 -11.93
CA LEU A 252 -4.85 11.75 -11.94
C LEU A 252 -3.60 11.10 -12.53
N PHE A 253 -3.39 9.81 -12.21
CA PHE A 253 -2.23 9.04 -12.64
C PHE A 253 -2.59 7.57 -12.74
N SER A 254 -1.98 6.88 -13.70
CA SER A 254 -2.14 5.43 -13.87
C SER A 254 -0.80 4.82 -14.23
N ALA A 255 -0.33 3.90 -13.41
CA ALA A 255 0.89 3.15 -13.67
C ALA A 255 0.57 1.87 -14.46
N ASP A 256 1.45 1.53 -15.40
CA ASP A 256 1.39 0.33 -16.21
C ASP A 256 1.84 -0.93 -15.47
N VAL A 257 1.50 -1.02 -14.19
CA VAL A 257 1.83 -2.15 -13.31
C VAL A 257 0.63 -2.57 -12.47
N THR A 258 0.56 -3.85 -12.13
CA THR A 258 -0.24 -4.35 -11.02
C THR A 258 0.64 -4.37 -9.77
N THR A 259 0.18 -3.79 -8.67
CA THR A 259 0.89 -3.73 -7.40
C THR A 259 0.13 -4.44 -6.28
N GLU A 260 0.84 -4.89 -5.25
CA GLU A 260 0.26 -5.45 -4.02
C GLU A 260 0.18 -4.40 -2.90
N ALA A 261 0.84 -3.25 -3.10
CA ALA A 261 0.90 -2.15 -2.16
C ALA A 261 0.79 -0.81 -2.92
N SER A 262 -0.09 0.06 -2.45
CA SER A 262 -0.20 1.43 -2.93
C SER A 262 -0.72 2.31 -1.81
N ARG A 263 0.19 2.95 -1.09
CA ARG A 263 -0.10 3.97 -0.07
C ARG A 263 0.06 5.35 -0.65
N ILE A 264 -0.66 6.30 -0.08
CA ILE A 264 -0.50 7.72 -0.37
C ILE A 264 -0.39 8.53 0.92
N VAL A 265 0.49 9.53 0.88
CA VAL A 265 0.59 10.55 1.93
C VAL A 265 0.91 11.89 1.28
N PHE A 266 0.39 12.97 1.84
CA PHE A 266 0.83 14.33 1.50
C PHE A 266 2.07 14.66 2.31
N GLY A 267 3.16 15.00 1.64
CA GLY A 267 4.38 15.48 2.28
C GLY A 267 4.23 16.88 2.86
N ALA A 268 5.18 17.32 3.65
CA ALA A 268 5.25 18.68 4.17
C ALA A 268 5.37 19.74 3.05
N ASP A 269 5.82 19.33 1.87
CA ASP A 269 5.89 20.12 0.64
C ASP A 269 4.56 20.23 -0.13
N GLY A 270 3.50 19.59 0.38
CA GLY A 270 2.18 19.54 -0.24
C GLY A 270 2.06 18.59 -1.43
N MET A 271 3.12 17.85 -1.77
CA MET A 271 3.10 16.85 -2.83
C MET A 271 2.52 15.53 -2.36
N ILE A 272 1.97 14.75 -3.29
CA ILE A 272 1.52 13.38 -3.05
C ILE A 272 2.71 12.44 -3.23
N TYR A 273 2.94 11.61 -2.22
CA TYR A 273 3.86 10.48 -2.30
C TYR A 273 3.04 9.20 -2.42
N MET A 274 3.24 8.44 -3.50
CA MET A 274 2.49 7.22 -3.80
C MET A 274 3.43 6.03 -3.94
N SER A 275 3.25 5.00 -3.14
CA SER A 275 4.02 3.76 -3.26
C SER A 275 3.42 2.82 -4.30
N LEU A 276 4.29 2.09 -5.00
CA LEU A 276 3.93 1.05 -5.96
C LEU A 276 4.81 -0.19 -5.71
N GLY A 277 4.31 -1.08 -4.86
CA GLY A 277 5.03 -2.28 -4.46
C GLY A 277 5.21 -3.29 -5.59
N ARG A 278 6.34 -4.00 -5.59
CA ARG A 278 6.62 -5.12 -6.48
C ARG A 278 7.57 -6.12 -5.84
N SER A 279 7.08 -7.30 -5.54
CA SER A 279 7.82 -8.34 -4.79
C SER A 279 8.74 -9.21 -5.63
N GLN A 280 8.80 -8.99 -6.95
CA GLN A 280 9.63 -9.80 -7.86
C GLN A 280 11.11 -9.75 -7.47
N GLU A 281 11.74 -10.93 -7.46
CA GLU A 281 13.15 -11.16 -7.16
C GLU A 281 13.98 -11.33 -8.44
N GLY A 282 15.31 -11.39 -8.30
CA GLY A 282 16.26 -11.67 -9.38
C GLY A 282 16.78 -10.43 -10.10
N ALA A 283 17.70 -10.64 -11.05
CA ALA A 283 18.46 -9.58 -11.71
C ALA A 283 17.61 -8.61 -12.55
N ASN A 284 16.44 -9.08 -13.04
CA ASN A 284 15.52 -8.27 -13.85
C ASN A 284 14.33 -7.75 -13.03
N ALA A 285 14.50 -7.57 -11.72
CA ALA A 285 13.44 -7.08 -10.86
C ALA A 285 13.05 -5.64 -11.27
N PRO A 286 11.75 -5.37 -11.48
CA PRO A 286 11.26 -4.04 -11.86
C PRO A 286 11.66 -2.93 -10.90
N SER A 287 11.89 -3.27 -9.61
CA SER A 287 12.31 -2.32 -8.58
C SER A 287 13.64 -1.64 -8.90
N GLN A 288 14.53 -2.29 -9.65
CA GLN A 288 15.82 -1.74 -10.09
C GLN A 288 15.77 -1.10 -11.49
N ASP A 289 14.69 -1.30 -12.25
CA ASP A 289 14.52 -0.68 -13.58
C ASP A 289 13.93 0.72 -13.44
N PRO A 290 14.67 1.80 -13.77
CA PRO A 290 14.16 3.17 -13.67
C PRO A 290 13.05 3.51 -14.65
N ASN A 291 12.85 2.67 -15.69
CA ASN A 291 11.76 2.84 -16.64
C ASN A 291 10.52 2.00 -16.31
N ASN A 292 10.42 1.45 -15.09
CA ASN A 292 9.30 0.70 -14.59
C ASN A 292 8.78 1.28 -13.27
N TYR A 293 7.46 1.30 -13.07
CA TYR A 293 6.88 1.82 -11.83
C TYR A 293 6.86 0.82 -10.66
N GLY A 294 7.07 -0.47 -10.90
CA GLY A 294 7.08 -1.47 -9.82
C GLY A 294 8.26 -1.29 -8.86
N GLY A 295 8.01 -1.30 -7.55
CA GLY A 295 9.02 -1.10 -6.51
C GLY A 295 9.55 0.33 -6.46
N LYS A 296 8.66 1.30 -6.60
CA LYS A 296 8.98 2.74 -6.57
C LYS A 296 8.12 3.49 -5.56
N LEU A 297 8.65 4.62 -5.09
CA LEU A 297 7.86 5.70 -4.53
C LEU A 297 7.81 6.83 -5.55
N LEU A 298 6.62 7.28 -5.88
CA LEU A 298 6.37 8.39 -6.79
C LEU A 298 6.13 9.68 -6.00
N ARG A 299 6.45 10.84 -6.59
CA ARG A 299 6.09 12.17 -6.07
C ARG A 299 5.37 12.94 -7.15
N LEU A 300 4.15 13.37 -6.87
CA LEU A 300 3.22 14.02 -7.79
C LEU A 300 2.63 15.26 -7.13
N ARG A 301 2.22 16.23 -7.95
CA ARG A 301 1.36 17.33 -7.47
C ARG A 301 -0.05 16.81 -7.16
N ASP A 302 -0.84 17.62 -6.48
CA ASP A 302 -2.23 17.33 -6.11
C ASP A 302 -3.18 17.15 -7.31
N ASP A 303 -2.76 17.58 -8.50
CA ASP A 303 -3.46 17.39 -9.78
C ASP A 303 -2.96 16.19 -10.59
N GLY A 304 -1.94 15.46 -10.09
CA GLY A 304 -1.33 14.30 -10.71
C GLY A 304 -0.15 14.63 -11.64
N THR A 305 0.19 15.90 -11.84
CA THR A 305 1.32 16.30 -12.69
C THR A 305 2.66 16.11 -11.98
N VAL A 306 3.73 15.98 -12.77
CA VAL A 306 5.09 15.79 -12.25
C VAL A 306 5.66 17.12 -11.75
N PRO A 307 6.15 17.20 -10.52
CA PRO A 307 6.92 18.34 -10.03
C PRO A 307 8.24 18.50 -10.82
N PRO A 308 8.63 19.71 -11.25
CA PRO A 308 9.83 19.92 -12.05
C PRO A 308 11.12 19.66 -11.29
N ASP A 309 11.07 19.64 -9.97
CA ASP A 309 12.16 19.37 -9.04
C ASP A 309 12.24 17.89 -8.60
N ASN A 310 11.51 16.98 -9.24
CA ASN A 310 11.69 15.55 -9.03
C ASN A 310 13.10 15.11 -9.45
N PRO A 311 13.71 14.16 -8.72
CA PRO A 311 15.14 13.86 -8.87
C PRO A 311 15.53 13.27 -10.23
N PHE A 312 14.56 12.75 -10.99
CA PHE A 312 14.82 12.10 -12.29
C PHE A 312 14.22 12.84 -13.49
N VAL A 313 13.65 14.04 -13.30
CA VAL A 313 13.15 14.88 -14.40
C VAL A 313 14.31 15.23 -15.35
N GLY A 314 14.07 15.03 -16.65
CA GLY A 314 15.06 15.27 -17.71
C GLY A 314 16.16 14.20 -17.83
N ARG A 315 16.17 13.17 -16.97
CA ARG A 315 17.12 12.06 -17.04
C ARG A 315 16.64 10.99 -18.02
N ALA A 316 17.40 10.78 -19.09
CA ALA A 316 17.08 9.75 -20.09
C ALA A 316 17.00 8.35 -19.45
N GLY A 317 15.97 7.57 -19.83
CA GLY A 317 15.73 6.22 -19.32
C GLY A 317 15.06 6.15 -17.94
N PHE A 318 14.70 7.29 -17.35
CA PHE A 318 13.98 7.35 -16.08
C PHE A 318 12.57 7.92 -16.28
N LYS A 319 11.60 7.33 -15.58
CA LYS A 319 10.26 7.92 -15.48
C LYS A 319 10.31 9.11 -14.51
N PRO A 320 9.81 10.30 -14.91
CA PRO A 320 9.99 11.54 -14.14
C PRO A 320 9.16 11.61 -12.86
N GLU A 321 8.14 10.77 -12.71
CA GLU A 321 7.33 10.65 -11.49
C GLU A 321 8.07 9.99 -10.33
N ILE A 322 9.13 9.22 -10.63
CA ILE A 322 9.86 8.45 -9.63
C ILE A 322 10.59 9.40 -8.68
N TYR A 323 10.40 9.17 -7.39
CA TYR A 323 11.12 9.86 -6.31
C TYR A 323 12.23 8.98 -5.73
N THR A 324 11.93 7.68 -5.51
CA THR A 324 12.91 6.67 -5.07
C THR A 324 12.64 5.32 -5.73
N MET A 325 13.63 4.43 -5.70
CA MET A 325 13.57 3.11 -6.33
C MET A 325 14.14 2.02 -5.41
N GLY A 326 14.06 0.77 -5.85
CA GLY A 326 14.62 -0.36 -5.10
C GLY A 326 13.79 -0.79 -3.90
N HIS A 327 12.48 -0.60 -3.97
CA HIS A 327 11.53 -1.04 -2.93
C HIS A 327 10.88 -2.37 -3.27
N ARG A 328 10.43 -3.11 -2.23
CA ARG A 328 9.63 -4.31 -2.41
C ARG A 328 8.13 -4.00 -2.31
N ASN A 329 7.60 -3.85 -1.10
CA ASN A 329 6.17 -3.60 -0.85
C ASN A 329 6.00 -2.61 0.30
N GLN A 330 5.98 -1.33 0.00
CA GLN A 330 5.74 -0.25 0.96
C GLN A 330 4.24 -0.20 1.29
N LEU A 331 3.86 -0.69 2.45
CA LEU A 331 2.47 -0.78 2.92
C LEU A 331 2.11 0.27 3.97
N GLY A 332 3.05 1.10 4.36
CA GLY A 332 2.81 2.28 5.20
C GLY A 332 3.68 3.44 4.81
N LEU A 333 3.12 4.65 4.83
CA LEU A 333 3.81 5.92 4.64
C LEU A 333 3.38 6.88 5.73
N ALA A 334 4.34 7.54 6.36
CA ALA A 334 4.08 8.56 7.38
C ALA A 334 5.04 9.74 7.22
N VAL A 335 4.59 10.94 7.57
CA VAL A 335 5.44 12.12 7.70
C VAL A 335 5.97 12.19 9.12
N ASN A 336 7.28 12.24 9.28
CA ASN A 336 7.89 12.47 10.58
C ASN A 336 7.55 13.90 11.04
N PRO A 337 6.90 14.07 12.21
CA PRO A 337 6.39 15.38 12.63
C PRO A 337 7.49 16.39 12.97
N SER A 338 8.69 15.92 13.28
CA SER A 338 9.80 16.78 13.69
C SER A 338 10.68 17.18 12.50
N THR A 339 10.82 16.30 11.48
CA THR A 339 11.73 16.54 10.35
C THR A 339 11.01 16.82 9.03
N GLY A 340 9.72 16.50 8.92
CA GLY A 340 8.96 16.59 7.68
C GLY A 340 9.29 15.49 6.64
N GLN A 341 10.25 14.61 6.94
CA GLN A 341 10.65 13.52 6.06
C GLN A 341 9.58 12.43 5.97
N ILE A 342 9.46 11.82 4.79
CA ILE A 342 8.62 10.63 4.61
C ILE A 342 9.36 9.41 5.18
N TRP A 343 8.64 8.62 5.96
CA TRP A 343 9.07 7.32 6.44
C TRP A 343 8.17 6.25 5.83
N ALA A 344 8.76 5.14 5.37
CA ALA A 344 8.05 4.04 4.75
C ALA A 344 8.24 2.75 5.54
N SER A 345 7.15 2.05 5.85
CA SER A 345 7.20 0.66 6.31
C SER A 345 7.04 -0.27 5.11
N GLU A 346 7.93 -1.25 4.99
CA GLU A 346 8.06 -2.10 3.82
C GLU A 346 8.14 -3.57 4.20
N GLN A 347 7.36 -4.42 3.50
CA GLN A 347 7.42 -5.86 3.69
C GLN A 347 8.60 -6.46 2.93
N GLY A 348 9.48 -7.13 3.67
CA GLY A 348 10.39 -8.15 3.14
C GLY A 348 9.65 -9.44 2.78
N PRO A 349 10.36 -10.46 2.31
CA PRO A 349 9.78 -11.79 2.13
C PRO A 349 9.73 -12.54 3.49
N ASN A 350 10.42 -13.65 3.62
CA ASN A 350 10.52 -14.37 4.88
C ASN A 350 11.67 -13.81 5.74
N GLY A 351 11.42 -12.73 6.47
CA GLY A 351 12.39 -11.87 7.13
C GLY A 351 12.71 -10.61 6.30
N GLY A 352 13.32 -9.61 6.94
CA GLY A 352 13.73 -8.37 6.27
C GLY A 352 12.59 -7.39 6.00
N ASP A 353 11.56 -7.36 6.84
CA ASP A 353 10.66 -6.21 6.91
C ASP A 353 11.45 -4.99 7.41
N GLU A 354 11.15 -3.80 6.90
CA GLU A 354 11.97 -2.61 7.08
C GLU A 354 11.15 -1.35 7.36
N VAL A 355 11.75 -0.42 8.11
CA VAL A 355 11.36 0.99 8.09
C VAL A 355 12.48 1.81 7.50
N ASN A 356 12.15 2.56 6.48
CA ASN A 356 13.07 3.37 5.69
C ASN A 356 12.77 4.86 5.82
N VAL A 357 13.81 5.70 5.97
CA VAL A 357 13.72 7.16 5.85
C VAL A 357 13.93 7.54 4.39
N ILE A 358 12.93 8.16 3.78
CA ILE A 358 12.90 8.40 2.34
C ILE A 358 13.67 9.66 1.97
N GLN A 359 14.59 9.52 1.01
CA GLN A 359 15.42 10.59 0.47
C GLN A 359 15.36 10.61 -1.07
N ALA A 360 15.24 11.79 -1.65
CA ALA A 360 15.12 11.99 -3.09
C ALA A 360 16.25 11.31 -3.88
N GLY A 361 15.89 10.61 -4.96
CA GLY A 361 16.82 10.00 -5.89
C GLY A 361 17.53 8.74 -5.40
N LYS A 362 17.22 8.25 -4.19
CA LYS A 362 17.89 7.11 -3.57
C LYS A 362 17.33 5.76 -4.02
N ASN A 363 18.20 4.73 -3.90
CA ASN A 363 17.89 3.32 -4.17
C ASN A 363 17.93 2.53 -2.85
N TYR A 364 16.81 1.86 -2.52
CA TYR A 364 16.65 1.08 -1.28
C TYR A 364 16.99 -0.41 -1.45
N GLY A 365 17.53 -0.77 -2.61
CA GLY A 365 18.30 -1.96 -2.84
C GLY A 365 17.55 -3.24 -3.17
N TRP A 366 16.23 -3.35 -2.95
CA TRP A 366 15.50 -4.56 -3.30
C TRP A 366 15.63 -4.92 -4.80
N PRO A 367 15.88 -6.17 -5.18
CA PRO A 367 16.29 -7.33 -4.37
C PRO A 367 17.81 -7.54 -4.31
N VAL A 368 18.61 -6.57 -4.76
CA VAL A 368 20.09 -6.65 -4.81
C VAL A 368 20.70 -6.80 -3.42
N ILE A 369 20.13 -6.10 -2.44
CA ILE A 369 20.38 -6.30 -1.01
C ILE A 369 19.07 -6.71 -0.33
N SER A 370 19.16 -7.58 0.66
CA SER A 370 18.00 -8.02 1.45
C SER A 370 18.44 -8.76 2.71
N TYR A 371 17.71 -8.57 3.80
CA TYR A 371 17.84 -9.36 5.03
C TYR A 371 16.99 -10.64 5.00
N GLY A 372 16.13 -10.81 3.99
CA GLY A 372 15.13 -11.86 3.92
C GLY A 372 15.52 -13.09 3.09
N ARG A 373 14.61 -14.07 3.13
CA ARG A 373 14.66 -15.31 2.36
C ARG A 373 13.45 -15.41 1.45
N SER A 374 13.60 -15.99 0.27
CA SER A 374 12.48 -16.34 -0.61
C SER A 374 11.52 -17.35 0.06
N TYR A 375 10.28 -17.45 -0.44
CA TYR A 375 9.26 -18.38 0.07
C TYR A 375 9.22 -19.71 -0.73
N PRO A 376 9.40 -20.88 -0.13
CA PRO A 376 10.35 -21.21 0.92
C PRO A 376 11.74 -21.29 0.30
N GLY A 377 12.76 -20.81 0.95
CA GLY A 377 14.00 -21.04 0.26
C GLY A 377 15.24 -20.29 0.74
N PRO A 378 16.21 -20.09 -0.19
CA PRO A 378 17.47 -19.48 0.10
C PRO A 378 17.32 -17.99 0.45
N ARG A 379 18.39 -17.34 0.82
CA ARG A 379 18.43 -15.88 0.92
C ARG A 379 18.10 -15.26 -0.42
N VAL A 380 17.36 -14.13 -0.42
CA VAL A 380 17.11 -13.34 -1.62
C VAL A 380 18.42 -12.79 -2.18
N SER A 381 19.30 -12.35 -1.29
CA SER A 381 20.63 -11.86 -1.58
C SER A 381 21.62 -12.32 -0.50
N ASP A 382 22.85 -12.57 -0.86
CA ASP A 382 23.95 -12.81 0.08
C ASP A 382 24.44 -11.51 0.72
N LYS A 383 24.01 -10.36 0.20
CA LYS A 383 24.41 -9.04 0.65
C LYS A 383 23.27 -8.34 1.40
N PRO A 384 23.43 -8.04 2.69
CA PRO A 384 22.51 -7.15 3.40
C PRO A 384 22.79 -5.66 3.13
N TRP A 385 23.94 -5.34 2.58
CA TRP A 385 24.41 -3.98 2.31
C TRP A 385 25.20 -3.91 0.99
N GLN A 386 25.09 -2.78 0.31
CA GLN A 386 25.93 -2.44 -0.84
C GLN A 386 26.05 -0.92 -0.94
N GLU A 387 27.25 -0.42 -1.35
CA GLU A 387 27.47 1.01 -1.58
C GLU A 387 26.48 1.56 -2.62
N GLY A 388 25.94 2.77 -2.37
CA GLY A 388 24.93 3.41 -3.22
C GLY A 388 23.50 2.92 -2.98
N MET A 389 23.28 2.05 -2.00
CA MET A 389 21.96 1.58 -1.57
C MET A 389 21.71 1.96 -0.11
N GLU A 390 20.53 2.53 0.15
CA GLU A 390 20.16 3.02 1.48
C GLU A 390 19.84 1.86 2.42
N GLN A 391 20.09 2.09 3.71
CA GLN A 391 19.84 1.12 4.76
C GLN A 391 18.61 1.50 5.59
N PRO A 392 17.81 0.53 6.03
CA PRO A 392 16.67 0.79 6.91
C PRO A 392 17.13 1.23 8.30
N VAL A 393 16.28 2.02 8.97
CA VAL A 393 16.47 2.40 10.38
C VAL A 393 15.95 1.34 11.35
N VAL A 394 15.04 0.46 10.89
CA VAL A 394 14.50 -0.67 11.67
C VAL A 394 14.34 -1.88 10.75
N VAL A 395 14.72 -3.06 11.25
CA VAL A 395 14.57 -4.34 10.53
C VAL A 395 13.91 -5.39 11.44
N TRP A 396 13.07 -6.27 10.86
CA TRP A 396 12.49 -7.43 11.53
C TRP A 396 12.95 -8.74 10.90
N ILE A 397 13.52 -9.61 11.74
CA ILE A 397 13.85 -10.99 11.40
C ILE A 397 13.45 -11.86 12.60
N PRO A 398 12.39 -12.67 12.47
CA PRO A 398 11.50 -12.87 11.30
C PRO A 398 10.64 -11.65 10.99
N SER A 399 10.11 -11.57 9.76
CA SER A 399 9.13 -10.58 9.34
C SER A 399 7.88 -10.60 10.22
N ILE A 400 7.27 -9.42 10.41
CA ILE A 400 5.93 -9.30 11.01
C ILE A 400 4.86 -8.94 9.98
N ALA A 401 5.24 -8.91 8.70
CA ALA A 401 4.42 -8.51 7.56
C ALA A 401 3.84 -7.10 7.76
N LEU A 402 4.73 -6.09 7.73
CA LEU A 402 4.42 -4.68 7.98
C LEU A 402 3.26 -4.18 7.12
N SER A 403 2.50 -3.25 7.68
CA SER A 403 1.34 -2.63 7.02
C SER A 403 1.32 -1.13 7.25
N GLY A 404 0.15 -0.51 7.52
CA GLY A 404 0.04 0.92 7.77
C GLY A 404 0.94 1.42 8.89
N THR A 405 1.37 2.69 8.81
CA THR A 405 2.25 3.30 9.79
C THR A 405 1.86 4.76 10.07
N THR A 406 2.10 5.21 11.29
CA THR A 406 1.87 6.59 11.71
C THR A 406 2.78 6.98 12.86
N PHE A 407 3.18 8.26 12.92
CA PHE A 407 3.76 8.84 14.13
C PHE A 407 2.64 9.31 15.05
N TYR A 408 2.81 9.10 16.36
CA TYR A 408 1.89 9.64 17.34
C TYR A 408 2.31 11.05 17.74
N THR A 409 1.39 12.00 17.58
CA THR A 409 1.62 13.43 17.93
C THR A 409 0.65 13.96 18.99
N GLY A 410 -0.32 13.13 19.39
CA GLY A 410 -1.37 13.49 20.33
C GLY A 410 -0.90 13.56 21.79
N ASP A 411 -1.82 13.95 22.66
CA ASP A 411 -1.57 14.09 24.11
C ASP A 411 -2.31 13.06 24.98
N LYS A 412 -3.10 12.16 24.35
CA LYS A 412 -3.87 11.13 25.08
C LYS A 412 -2.99 10.05 25.68
N PHE A 413 -1.81 9.81 25.09
CA PHE A 413 -0.84 8.84 25.56
C PHE A 413 0.49 9.53 25.88
N PRO A 414 0.64 10.13 27.08
CA PRO A 414 1.94 10.65 27.54
C PRO A 414 3.02 9.57 27.45
N GLY A 415 4.18 9.91 26.91
CA GLY A 415 5.29 8.97 26.67
C GLY A 415 5.22 8.23 25.32
N TRP A 416 4.16 8.43 24.51
CA TRP A 416 4.08 7.89 23.15
C TRP A 416 4.34 8.97 22.07
N LYS A 417 4.45 10.24 22.47
CA LYS A 417 4.70 11.34 21.54
C LYS A 417 5.97 11.11 20.74
N ASN A 418 5.89 11.30 19.42
CA ASN A 418 6.95 11.02 18.44
C ASN A 418 7.33 9.53 18.28
N ASN A 419 6.65 8.60 18.94
CA ASN A 419 6.84 7.19 18.64
C ASN A 419 6.20 6.84 17.30
N LEU A 420 6.82 5.89 16.58
CA LEU A 420 6.27 5.32 15.36
C LEU A 420 5.43 4.10 15.70
N PHE A 421 4.23 4.04 15.13
CA PHE A 421 3.35 2.89 15.22
C PHE A 421 3.27 2.21 13.85
N VAL A 422 3.45 0.89 13.81
CA VAL A 422 3.44 0.10 12.58
C VAL A 422 2.56 -1.13 12.77
N GLY A 423 1.59 -1.33 11.89
CA GLY A 423 0.79 -2.54 11.87
C GLY A 423 1.62 -3.73 11.39
N GLY A 424 1.37 -4.91 11.96
CA GLY A 424 1.92 -6.19 11.53
C GLY A 424 0.80 -7.19 11.30
N LEU A 425 0.83 -7.88 10.16
CA LEU A 425 -0.22 -8.82 9.80
C LEU A 425 0.01 -10.20 10.40
N ARG A 426 1.29 -10.59 10.59
CA ARG A 426 1.65 -11.89 11.18
C ARG A 426 3.18 -11.95 11.38
N GLN A 427 3.63 -12.64 12.41
CA GLN A 427 5.05 -12.82 12.69
C GLN A 427 5.53 -14.17 12.11
N GLY A 428 6.50 -14.11 11.22
CA GLY A 428 6.95 -15.29 10.47
C GLY A 428 5.76 -15.88 9.69
N GLU A 429 5.71 -17.18 9.59
CA GLU A 429 4.58 -17.88 8.97
C GLU A 429 3.59 -18.41 10.03
N VAL A 430 3.55 -17.81 11.24
CA VAL A 430 2.72 -18.28 12.35
C VAL A 430 1.35 -17.60 12.33
N PRO A 431 0.24 -18.34 12.29
CA PRO A 431 -1.11 -17.78 12.31
C PRO A 431 -1.39 -17.04 13.62
N ARG A 432 -2.29 -16.04 13.58
CA ARG A 432 -2.79 -15.31 14.74
C ARG A 432 -1.72 -14.58 15.56
N THR A 433 -0.64 -14.15 14.90
CA THR A 433 0.44 -13.38 15.54
C THR A 433 0.52 -11.94 15.03
N GLY A 434 -0.58 -11.44 14.45
CA GLY A 434 -0.68 -10.05 14.08
C GLY A 434 -0.59 -9.13 15.30
N GLN A 435 -0.10 -7.92 15.12
CA GLN A 435 0.25 -7.02 16.21
C GLN A 435 0.33 -5.57 15.74
N LEU A 436 0.30 -4.64 16.69
CA LEU A 436 0.70 -3.26 16.49
C LEU A 436 2.06 -3.07 17.15
N GLN A 437 3.07 -2.63 16.41
CA GLN A 437 4.38 -2.31 16.97
C GLN A 437 4.44 -0.83 17.33
N ARG A 438 4.83 -0.51 18.57
CA ARG A 438 5.25 0.82 18.99
C ARG A 438 6.77 0.86 19.01
N ILE A 439 7.36 1.84 18.33
CA ILE A 439 8.81 2.02 18.22
C ILE A 439 9.17 3.38 18.78
N GLU A 440 10.07 3.38 19.74
CA GLU A 440 10.63 4.56 20.36
C GLU A 440 12.02 4.82 19.81
N PHE A 441 12.29 6.08 19.47
CA PHE A 441 13.57 6.54 18.96
C PHE A 441 14.20 7.57 19.92
N ASN A 442 15.52 7.69 19.87
CA ASN A 442 16.24 8.79 20.49
C ASN A 442 16.21 10.06 19.60
N ASP A 443 16.86 11.13 20.07
CA ASP A 443 16.92 12.43 19.35
C ASP A 443 17.63 12.34 17.97
N LYS A 444 18.36 11.26 17.72
CA LYS A 444 19.02 10.99 16.44
C LYS A 444 18.22 10.07 15.53
N TRP A 445 17.01 9.71 15.93
CA TRP A 445 16.14 8.75 15.23
C TRP A 445 16.72 7.33 15.14
N GLU A 446 17.56 6.96 16.13
CA GLU A 446 18.01 5.59 16.33
C GLU A 446 16.99 4.85 17.21
N GLU A 447 16.66 3.60 16.88
CA GLU A 447 15.73 2.79 17.65
C GLU A 447 16.26 2.53 19.07
N VAL A 448 15.46 2.87 20.08
CA VAL A 448 15.75 2.60 21.50
C VAL A 448 15.06 1.33 21.95
N ARG A 449 13.77 1.18 21.59
CA ARG A 449 12.98 0.01 21.93
C ARG A 449 11.80 -0.15 21.00
N ARG A 450 11.28 -1.37 20.92
CA ARG A 450 10.01 -1.68 20.28
C ARG A 450 9.13 -2.52 21.20
N GLU A 451 7.83 -2.24 21.17
CA GLU A 451 6.83 -2.91 22.00
C GLU A 451 5.73 -3.48 21.11
N PRO A 452 5.49 -4.80 21.15
CA PRO A 452 4.33 -5.39 20.48
C PRO A 452 3.06 -5.19 21.32
N LEU A 453 2.06 -4.58 20.75
CA LEU A 453 0.73 -4.34 21.31
C LEU A 453 -0.31 -5.18 20.57
N LEU A 454 -1.46 -5.44 21.19
CA LEU A 454 -2.64 -6.08 20.59
C LEU A 454 -2.42 -7.53 20.12
N ARG A 455 -1.36 -8.20 20.54
CA ARG A 455 -1.06 -9.59 20.14
C ARG A 455 -2.12 -10.58 20.63
N GLU A 456 -2.68 -10.35 21.79
CA GLU A 456 -3.73 -11.14 22.42
C GLU A 456 -5.02 -11.20 21.61
N LEU A 457 -5.25 -10.24 20.70
CA LEU A 457 -6.40 -10.25 19.82
C LEU A 457 -6.30 -11.32 18.72
N GLY A 458 -5.09 -11.78 18.38
CA GLY A 458 -4.86 -12.71 17.29
C GLY A 458 -5.26 -12.18 15.92
N GLN A 459 -5.43 -10.84 15.78
CA GLN A 459 -5.88 -10.16 14.57
C GLN A 459 -4.70 -9.69 13.71
N ARG A 460 -4.90 -9.65 12.41
CA ARG A 460 -3.99 -9.02 11.46
C ARG A 460 -4.25 -7.50 11.47
N ILE A 461 -3.25 -6.67 11.75
CA ILE A 461 -3.41 -5.21 11.76
C ILE A 461 -3.05 -4.65 10.39
N ARG A 462 -4.03 -4.12 9.66
CA ARG A 462 -3.88 -3.63 8.29
C ARG A 462 -3.48 -2.16 8.21
N ASP A 463 -4.05 -1.31 9.05
CA ASP A 463 -3.75 0.12 9.05
C ASP A 463 -3.72 0.65 10.48
N VAL A 464 -2.93 1.69 10.69
CA VAL A 464 -2.90 2.44 11.94
C VAL A 464 -2.81 3.91 11.63
N ARG A 465 -3.68 4.72 12.25
CA ARG A 465 -3.68 6.18 12.13
C ARG A 465 -4.06 6.84 13.45
N GLN A 466 -3.57 8.06 13.65
CA GLN A 466 -4.05 8.91 14.72
C GLN A 466 -5.28 9.67 14.27
N GLY A 467 -6.34 9.61 15.08
CA GLY A 467 -7.55 10.41 14.86
C GLY A 467 -7.40 11.86 15.31
N PRO A 468 -8.29 12.76 14.85
CA PRO A 468 -8.28 14.17 15.26
C PRO A 468 -8.59 14.36 16.75
N ASP A 469 -9.17 13.36 17.40
CA ASP A 469 -9.43 13.28 18.84
C ASP A 469 -8.19 12.90 19.67
N GLY A 470 -7.06 12.64 19.01
CA GLY A 470 -5.79 12.28 19.62
C GLY A 470 -5.67 10.80 20.04
N TYR A 471 -6.65 9.95 19.71
CA TYR A 471 -6.55 8.50 19.89
C TYR A 471 -5.90 7.83 18.67
N LEU A 472 -5.41 6.62 18.88
CA LEU A 472 -4.98 5.75 17.79
C LEU A 472 -6.14 4.88 17.32
N TYR A 473 -6.19 4.64 16.02
CA TYR A 473 -7.15 3.77 15.37
C TYR A 473 -6.43 2.73 14.53
N VAL A 474 -6.90 1.50 14.57
CA VAL A 474 -6.39 0.42 13.72
C VAL A 474 -7.52 -0.25 12.96
N LEU A 475 -7.21 -0.73 11.75
CA LEU A 475 -8.06 -1.64 10.98
C LEU A 475 -7.49 -3.05 11.09
N THR A 476 -8.35 -4.04 11.35
CA THR A 476 -7.98 -5.45 11.19
C THR A 476 -8.18 -5.88 9.73
N GLU A 477 -7.57 -6.99 9.29
CA GLU A 477 -7.67 -7.46 7.90
C GLU A 477 -8.29 -8.83 7.78
N GLU A 478 -9.52 -8.98 8.17
CA GLU A 478 -10.19 -10.28 8.11
C GLU A 478 -11.51 -10.17 7.30
N ASN A 479 -12.14 -11.32 7.05
CA ASN A 479 -13.49 -11.35 6.48
C ASN A 479 -14.54 -10.74 7.43
N ASP A 480 -14.29 -10.86 8.72
CA ASP A 480 -15.04 -10.22 9.80
C ASP A 480 -14.12 -9.23 10.51
N ALA A 481 -13.84 -8.14 9.83
CA ALA A 481 -12.89 -7.13 10.26
C ALA A 481 -13.55 -6.00 11.06
N ALA A 482 -12.72 -5.23 11.75
CA ALA A 482 -13.15 -4.14 12.59
C ALA A 482 -12.24 -2.91 12.47
N LEU A 483 -12.82 -1.76 12.76
CA LEU A 483 -12.13 -0.56 13.19
C LEU A 483 -12.05 -0.59 14.72
N ILE A 484 -10.86 -0.42 15.27
CA ILE A 484 -10.61 -0.41 16.71
C ILE A 484 -10.01 0.94 17.08
N ARG A 485 -10.68 1.68 17.97
CA ARG A 485 -10.13 2.87 18.63
C ARG A 485 -9.42 2.45 19.89
N ILE A 486 -8.18 2.90 20.06
CA ILE A 486 -7.33 2.62 21.22
C ILE A 486 -7.38 3.85 22.13
N GLU A 487 -7.80 3.63 23.36
CA GLU A 487 -7.90 4.64 24.42
C GLU A 487 -6.99 4.24 25.59
N PRO A 488 -6.52 5.21 26.42
CA PRO A 488 -5.97 4.86 27.73
C PRO A 488 -7.01 4.05 28.51
N GLY A 489 -6.62 2.89 29.00
CA GLY A 489 -7.40 2.20 30.02
C GLY A 489 -7.33 3.01 31.31
N ASP A 490 -8.27 2.84 32.20
CA ASP A 490 -8.55 3.61 33.42
C ASP A 490 -7.48 4.63 33.80
N ALA A 491 -7.85 5.90 33.82
CA ALA A 491 -7.01 6.94 34.40
C ALA A 491 -6.54 6.40 35.75
N ALA A 492 -5.22 6.31 35.94
CA ALA A 492 -4.66 5.97 37.22
C ALA A 492 -5.40 6.80 38.28
N SER A 493 -6.21 6.15 39.12
CA SER A 493 -6.80 6.83 40.26
C SER A 493 -5.62 7.40 41.02
N THR A 494 -5.42 8.70 40.91
CA THR A 494 -4.50 9.43 41.78
C THR A 494 -4.92 9.13 43.20
N ARG A 495 -4.26 8.17 43.81
CA ARG A 495 -4.22 8.01 45.27
C ARG A 495 -3.01 8.74 45.77
#